data_7c6de78a02237bfd116e047a45c0b4c9
#
_entry.id   7c6de78a02237bfd116e047a45c0b4c9
#
_cell.length_a   1.000
_cell.length_b   1.000
_cell.length_c   1.000
_cell.angle_alpha   90.00
_cell.angle_beta   90.00
_cell.angle_gamma   90.00
#
_symmetry.space_group_name_H-M   'P 1'
#
loop_
_entity.id
_entity.type
_entity.pdbx_description
1 polymer ?
#
loop_
_entity_poly.entity_id
_entity_poly.type
_entity_poly.pdbx_seq_one_letter_code
_entity_poly.pdbx_strand_id
1 'polypeptide(L)'
;MKSQRVIALAKKEMKKTIREPAVLFMIFLFPIIFVFAFGAAFSGGEQPTYKIGIVNNDQGNSVNASQTLLMAMSDTKILSLQRYAENSTAQNDLAQGNIQAVIIIPSDFSQSFSTYQATPNDPTAWRNITIALYIDKGSLVATQAIPPIIQQILTSLIDQNQQAPASPFQLEIESLVDVKGPSAFDFMAPGMFTFASIFLIMMVSQSFTQDRENGMMKRIRITPTTPTEFMTSQVVSYMIIALAQAALLFAMMYVMGFRPTVGLSTYAFTFILVLLFSLSNVGFGLITATLAKTSGAATGIAFLFLLPQLFLGTFVGASLSSGAQIAGKFVPSYYVTDALTSLFLRGAPITSPTVLLDTAAVSVSCIAILAVGIFLYGKYFKI
;
A
#
# COMPACT_ATOMS: atom_id res chain seq x y z
N MET A 1 15.54 -21.83 30.81
CA MET A 1 14.75 -20.59 30.88
C MET A 1 13.59 -20.78 31.84
N LYS A 2 13.44 -19.98 32.87
CA LYS A 2 12.30 -20.11 33.79
C LYS A 2 11.15 -19.22 33.24
N SER A 3 10.09 -19.81 32.75
CA SER A 3 8.93 -19.11 32.16
C SER A 3 8.36 -18.02 33.07
N GLN A 4 8.33 -18.26 34.38
CA GLN A 4 7.86 -17.28 35.36
C GLN A 4 8.63 -15.96 35.34
N ARG A 5 9.96 -15.99 35.09
CA ARG A 5 10.81 -14.79 35.00
C ARG A 5 10.51 -14.00 33.73
N VAL A 6 10.34 -14.71 32.60
CA VAL A 6 9.96 -14.09 31.33
C VAL A 6 8.62 -13.38 31.45
N ILE A 7 7.62 -14.05 32.04
CA ILE A 7 6.28 -13.47 32.25
C ILE A 7 6.35 -12.25 33.18
N ALA A 8 7.12 -12.31 34.26
CA ALA A 8 7.25 -11.19 35.20
C ALA A 8 7.90 -9.95 34.53
N LEU A 9 8.93 -10.17 33.73
CA LEU A 9 9.61 -9.10 32.97
C LEU A 9 8.72 -8.54 31.86
N ALA A 10 7.99 -9.41 31.13
CA ALA A 10 7.04 -8.98 30.13
C ALA A 10 5.92 -8.13 30.74
N LYS A 11 5.36 -8.57 31.88
CA LYS A 11 4.35 -7.80 32.61
C LYS A 11 4.89 -6.45 33.09
N LYS A 12 6.15 -6.38 33.54
CA LYS A 12 6.81 -5.13 33.91
C LYS A 12 6.90 -4.20 32.71
N GLU A 13 7.35 -4.68 31.54
CA GLU A 13 7.52 -3.88 30.34
C GLU A 13 6.17 -3.36 29.82
N MET A 14 5.16 -4.21 29.75
CA MET A 14 3.80 -3.78 29.41
C MET A 14 3.28 -2.69 30.35
N LYS A 15 3.49 -2.86 31.67
CA LYS A 15 3.07 -1.86 32.65
C LYS A 15 3.83 -0.54 32.52
N LYS A 16 5.09 -0.56 32.11
CA LYS A 16 5.90 0.63 31.80
C LYS A 16 5.29 1.33 30.57
N THR A 17 5.10 0.61 29.48
CA THR A 17 4.52 1.13 28.23
C THR A 17 3.15 1.79 28.46
N ILE A 18 2.25 1.12 29.20
CA ILE A 18 0.91 1.66 29.49
C ILE A 18 0.96 2.94 30.33
N ARG A 19 2.03 3.15 31.12
CA ARG A 19 2.20 4.34 31.95
C ARG A 19 2.93 5.50 31.27
N GLU A 20 3.45 5.29 30.07
CA GLU A 20 4.12 6.34 29.30
C GLU A 20 3.18 6.91 28.24
N PRO A 21 2.52 8.07 28.49
CA PRO A 21 1.49 8.60 27.58
C PRO A 21 2.05 8.94 26.19
N ALA A 22 3.31 9.38 26.09
CA ALA A 22 3.95 9.66 24.81
C ALA A 22 4.12 8.40 23.95
N VAL A 23 4.42 7.26 24.58
CA VAL A 23 4.55 5.95 23.92
C VAL A 23 3.18 5.46 23.46
N LEU A 24 2.18 5.55 24.32
CA LEU A 24 0.79 5.18 23.96
C LEU A 24 0.26 6.05 22.82
N PHE A 25 0.55 7.35 22.84
CA PHE A 25 0.19 8.25 21.76
C PHE A 25 0.79 7.78 20.43
N MET A 26 2.10 7.53 20.38
CA MET A 26 2.80 7.16 19.15
C MET A 26 2.38 5.80 18.61
N ILE A 27 2.05 4.84 19.47
CA ILE A 27 1.71 3.48 19.04
C ILE A 27 0.25 3.35 18.65
N PHE A 28 -0.65 3.95 19.42
CA PHE A 28 -2.08 3.75 19.25
C PHE A 28 -2.77 4.99 18.67
N LEU A 29 -2.57 6.14 19.29
CA LEU A 29 -3.33 7.34 18.92
C LEU A 29 -2.84 7.96 17.61
N PHE A 30 -1.54 8.02 17.39
CA PHE A 30 -0.99 8.61 16.16
C PHE A 30 -1.40 7.83 14.90
N PRO A 31 -1.26 6.49 14.82
CA PRO A 31 -1.79 5.72 13.70
C PRO A 31 -3.30 5.86 13.52
N ILE A 32 -4.07 5.90 14.61
CA ILE A 32 -5.53 6.12 14.54
C ILE A 32 -5.85 7.48 13.93
N ILE A 33 -5.22 8.56 14.40
CA ILE A 33 -5.40 9.91 13.85
C ILE A 33 -5.02 9.91 12.38
N PHE A 34 -3.92 9.24 12.01
CA PHE A 34 -3.46 9.16 10.64
C PHE A 34 -4.48 8.44 9.74
N VAL A 35 -4.94 7.23 10.15
CA VAL A 35 -5.97 6.49 9.43
C VAL A 35 -7.27 7.30 9.32
N PHE A 36 -7.68 7.96 10.41
CA PHE A 36 -8.87 8.79 10.41
C PHE A 36 -8.72 10.00 9.48
N ALA A 37 -7.59 10.71 9.52
CA ALA A 37 -7.31 11.87 8.66
C ALA A 37 -7.27 11.47 7.18
N PHE A 38 -6.58 10.38 6.85
CA PHE A 38 -6.55 9.85 5.48
C PHE A 38 -7.91 9.28 5.07
N GLY A 39 -8.58 8.55 5.96
CA GLY A 39 -9.92 8.10 5.72
C GLY A 39 -10.88 9.25 5.44
N ALA A 40 -10.89 10.30 6.26
CA ALA A 40 -11.73 11.48 6.05
C ALA A 40 -11.37 12.24 4.75
N ALA A 41 -10.07 12.28 4.39
CA ALA A 41 -9.61 12.95 3.19
C ALA A 41 -9.94 12.18 1.90
N PHE A 42 -9.93 10.83 1.94
CA PHE A 42 -10.03 9.99 0.75
C PHE A 42 -11.26 9.07 0.72
N SER A 43 -11.96 8.88 1.85
CA SER A 43 -13.20 8.06 1.93
C SER A 43 -14.48 8.86 1.70
N GLY A 44 -14.37 10.10 1.21
CA GLY A 44 -15.55 10.91 0.88
C GLY A 44 -16.53 10.08 0.06
N GLY A 45 -17.75 9.90 0.58
CA GLY A 45 -18.75 8.95 0.08
C GLY A 45 -19.30 9.22 -1.33
N GLU A 46 -18.80 10.21 -2.03
CA GLU A 46 -18.93 10.38 -3.47
C GLU A 46 -17.70 9.74 -4.11
N GLN A 47 -17.94 8.82 -5.03
CA GLN A 47 -16.86 8.30 -5.87
C GLN A 47 -16.14 9.50 -6.49
N PRO A 48 -14.77 9.55 -6.45
CA PRO A 48 -14.06 10.67 -7.01
C PRO A 48 -14.47 10.83 -8.47
N THR A 49 -15.11 11.95 -8.78
CA THR A 49 -15.53 12.24 -10.15
C THR A 49 -14.38 12.93 -10.86
N TYR A 50 -13.84 12.26 -11.88
CA TYR A 50 -12.77 12.81 -12.71
C TYR A 50 -13.36 13.60 -13.88
N LYS A 51 -12.99 14.88 -13.97
CA LYS A 51 -13.38 15.72 -15.12
C LYS A 51 -12.47 15.39 -16.30
N ILE A 52 -13.07 14.90 -17.38
CA ILE A 52 -12.36 14.50 -18.59
C ILE A 52 -12.83 15.34 -19.76
N GLY A 53 -11.86 16.00 -20.40
CA GLY A 53 -12.08 16.67 -21.67
C GLY A 53 -12.20 15.65 -22.81
N ILE A 54 -13.21 15.79 -23.64
CA ILE A 54 -13.42 14.94 -24.82
C ILE A 54 -13.33 15.79 -26.07
N VAL A 55 -12.38 15.44 -26.95
CA VAL A 55 -12.31 15.95 -28.33
C VAL A 55 -12.69 14.79 -29.23
N ASN A 56 -13.89 14.89 -29.84
CA ASN A 56 -14.38 13.86 -30.72
C ASN A 56 -14.21 14.30 -32.19
N ASN A 57 -13.23 13.72 -32.88
CA ASN A 57 -12.98 13.96 -34.29
C ASN A 57 -13.66 12.94 -35.20
N ASP A 58 -14.37 11.96 -34.62
CA ASP A 58 -15.05 10.90 -35.36
C ASP A 58 -16.20 11.46 -36.20
N GLN A 59 -16.15 11.27 -37.53
CA GLN A 59 -17.14 11.81 -38.48
C GLN A 59 -18.33 10.87 -38.68
N GLY A 60 -18.45 9.80 -37.90
CA GLY A 60 -19.61 8.93 -37.79
C GLY A 60 -20.24 8.51 -39.13
N ASN A 61 -19.82 7.36 -39.69
CA ASN A 61 -20.64 6.66 -40.69
C ASN A 61 -21.58 5.72 -39.94
N SER A 62 -22.76 5.48 -40.44
CA SER A 62 -23.87 4.57 -40.03
C SER A 62 -23.85 3.87 -38.63
N VAL A 63 -22.74 3.78 -37.96
CA VAL A 63 -22.57 3.27 -36.57
C VAL A 63 -21.86 4.35 -35.76
N ASN A 64 -22.56 4.97 -34.81
CA ASN A 64 -21.98 5.99 -33.93
C ASN A 64 -21.21 5.33 -32.73
N ALA A 65 -20.13 4.60 -33.02
CA ALA A 65 -19.35 3.91 -32.00
C ALA A 65 -18.74 4.87 -31.00
N SER A 66 -18.34 6.08 -31.40
CA SER A 66 -17.85 7.12 -30.49
C SER A 66 -18.94 7.57 -29.51
N GLN A 67 -20.21 7.65 -29.92
CA GLN A 67 -21.31 7.97 -28.99
C GLN A 67 -21.53 6.83 -27.98
N THR A 68 -21.44 5.57 -28.42
CA THR A 68 -21.55 4.41 -27.52
C THR A 68 -20.41 4.44 -26.48
N LEU A 69 -19.19 4.75 -26.88
CA LEU A 69 -18.06 4.95 -25.96
C LEU A 69 -18.36 6.07 -24.97
N LEU A 70 -18.84 7.22 -25.40
CA LEU A 70 -19.15 8.35 -24.52
C LEU A 70 -20.29 8.03 -23.55
N MET A 71 -21.32 7.27 -24.00
CA MET A 71 -22.39 6.79 -23.12
C MET A 71 -21.82 5.84 -22.06
N ALA A 72 -21.00 4.84 -22.45
CA ALA A 72 -20.37 3.91 -21.53
C ALA A 72 -19.47 4.63 -20.50
N MET A 73 -18.77 5.69 -20.92
CA MET A 73 -17.99 6.52 -20.02
C MET A 73 -18.86 7.30 -19.03
N SER A 74 -19.98 7.86 -19.48
CA SER A 74 -20.90 8.62 -18.64
C SER A 74 -21.64 7.73 -17.63
N ASP A 75 -21.97 6.51 -18.01
CA ASP A 75 -22.69 5.55 -17.16
C ASP A 75 -21.86 5.08 -15.96
N THR A 76 -20.54 5.20 -15.99
CA THR A 76 -19.68 4.87 -14.85
C THR A 76 -19.91 5.76 -13.65
N LYS A 77 -20.53 6.96 -13.82
CA LYS A 77 -20.68 8.01 -12.79
C LYS A 77 -19.37 8.49 -12.12
N ILE A 78 -18.26 7.89 -12.54
CA ILE A 78 -16.91 8.23 -12.06
C ILE A 78 -16.27 9.30 -12.94
N LEU A 79 -16.72 9.37 -14.21
CA LEU A 79 -16.20 10.30 -15.20
C LEU A 79 -17.22 11.40 -15.48
N SER A 80 -16.80 12.67 -15.32
CA SER A 80 -17.58 13.84 -15.74
C SER A 80 -17.03 14.34 -17.06
N LEU A 81 -17.78 14.15 -18.15
CA LEU A 81 -17.32 14.44 -19.50
C LEU A 81 -17.59 15.89 -19.87
N GLN A 82 -16.56 16.61 -20.30
CA GLN A 82 -16.64 17.96 -20.85
C GLN A 82 -16.22 17.93 -22.31
N ARG A 83 -17.10 18.32 -23.22
CA ARG A 83 -16.83 18.31 -24.66
C ARG A 83 -16.09 19.57 -25.08
N TYR A 84 -15.06 19.38 -25.90
CA TYR A 84 -14.28 20.45 -26.53
C TYR A 84 -14.33 20.33 -28.04
N ALA A 85 -14.44 21.47 -28.72
CA ALA A 85 -14.41 21.51 -30.16
C ALA A 85 -12.98 21.39 -30.73
N GLU A 86 -11.98 21.87 -29.95
CA GLU A 86 -10.59 21.93 -30.38
C GLU A 86 -9.68 21.30 -29.34
N ASN A 87 -8.65 20.60 -29.82
CA ASN A 87 -7.65 19.96 -28.99
C ASN A 87 -6.83 20.99 -28.16
N SER A 88 -6.52 22.14 -28.75
CA SER A 88 -5.77 23.24 -28.08
C SER A 88 -6.48 23.76 -26.83
N THR A 89 -7.78 23.92 -26.89
CA THR A 89 -8.59 24.40 -25.76
C THR A 89 -8.65 23.36 -24.65
N ALA A 90 -8.83 22.09 -24.99
CA ALA A 90 -8.82 20.99 -24.02
C ALA A 90 -7.46 20.83 -23.32
N GLN A 91 -6.36 20.94 -24.09
CA GLN A 91 -5.01 20.87 -23.53
C GLN A 91 -4.69 22.07 -22.63
N ASN A 92 -5.18 23.27 -22.95
CA ASN A 92 -5.01 24.43 -22.10
C ASN A 92 -5.74 24.26 -20.75
N ASP A 93 -6.95 23.74 -20.75
CA ASP A 93 -7.71 23.44 -19.54
C ASP A 93 -7.05 22.34 -18.71
N LEU A 94 -6.44 21.34 -19.35
CA LEU A 94 -5.65 20.32 -18.71
C LEU A 94 -4.40 20.93 -18.03
N ALA A 95 -3.71 21.84 -18.73
CA ALA A 95 -2.52 22.51 -18.21
C ALA A 95 -2.83 23.44 -17.01
N GLN A 96 -4.05 23.98 -16.98
CA GLN A 96 -4.54 24.81 -15.85
C GLN A 96 -5.10 23.97 -14.69
N GLY A 97 -5.20 22.64 -14.85
CA GLY A 97 -5.77 21.74 -13.84
C GLY A 97 -7.31 21.82 -13.73
N ASN A 98 -8.01 22.43 -14.68
CA ASN A 98 -9.46 22.50 -14.70
C ASN A 98 -10.11 21.14 -15.00
N ILE A 99 -9.40 20.30 -15.76
CA ILE A 99 -9.72 18.91 -16.09
C ILE A 99 -8.52 18.03 -15.79
N GLN A 100 -8.75 16.73 -15.56
CA GLN A 100 -7.72 15.78 -15.12
C GLN A 100 -7.20 14.89 -16.25
N ALA A 101 -7.93 14.79 -17.35
CA ALA A 101 -7.46 14.13 -18.57
C ALA A 101 -8.16 14.68 -19.80
N VAL A 102 -7.56 14.46 -20.98
CA VAL A 102 -8.16 14.72 -22.29
C VAL A 102 -8.10 13.45 -23.11
N ILE A 103 -9.23 13.07 -23.67
CA ILE A 103 -9.35 11.95 -24.61
C ILE A 103 -9.65 12.51 -25.99
N ILE A 104 -8.82 12.14 -26.96
CA ILE A 104 -9.01 12.48 -28.37
C ILE A 104 -9.44 11.22 -29.12
N ILE A 105 -10.67 11.24 -29.61
CA ILE A 105 -11.20 10.17 -30.44
C ILE A 105 -10.87 10.48 -31.91
N PRO A 106 -10.12 9.61 -32.61
CA PRO A 106 -9.73 9.86 -34.00
C PRO A 106 -10.91 9.76 -34.99
N SER A 107 -10.72 10.34 -36.17
CA SER A 107 -11.76 10.47 -37.20
C SER A 107 -12.26 9.15 -37.81
N ASP A 108 -11.46 8.10 -37.74
CA ASP A 108 -11.71 6.76 -38.27
C ASP A 108 -12.19 5.75 -37.22
N PHE A 109 -12.51 6.22 -36.00
CA PHE A 109 -12.90 5.36 -34.88
C PHE A 109 -14.11 4.49 -35.18
N SER A 110 -15.22 5.08 -35.63
CA SER A 110 -16.45 4.34 -35.94
C SER A 110 -16.26 3.41 -37.15
N GLN A 111 -15.47 3.79 -38.14
CA GLN A 111 -15.19 2.96 -39.29
C GLN A 111 -14.39 1.70 -38.91
N SER A 112 -13.35 1.85 -38.13
CA SER A 112 -12.54 0.72 -37.65
C SER A 112 -13.31 -0.19 -36.71
N PHE A 113 -14.15 0.38 -35.84
CA PHE A 113 -15.02 -0.41 -34.97
C PHE A 113 -16.05 -1.23 -35.76
N SER A 114 -16.64 -0.67 -36.83
CA SER A 114 -17.59 -1.41 -37.69
C SER A 114 -16.91 -2.54 -38.47
N THR A 115 -15.68 -2.34 -38.96
CA THR A 115 -14.88 -3.42 -39.59
C THR A 115 -14.52 -4.52 -38.63
N TYR A 116 -14.18 -4.18 -37.37
CA TYR A 116 -13.96 -5.16 -36.31
C TYR A 116 -15.22 -5.98 -36.01
N GLN A 117 -16.38 -5.34 -35.87
CA GLN A 117 -17.65 -6.05 -35.64
C GLN A 117 -18.02 -7.00 -36.78
N ALA A 118 -17.69 -6.64 -38.01
CA ALA A 118 -18.00 -7.47 -39.19
C ALA A 118 -17.07 -8.70 -39.30
N THR A 119 -15.80 -8.57 -38.89
CA THR A 119 -14.78 -9.62 -39.02
C THR A 119 -13.91 -9.72 -37.79
N PRO A 120 -14.43 -10.12 -36.61
CA PRO A 120 -13.70 -10.08 -35.34
C PRO A 120 -12.51 -11.04 -35.29
N ASN A 121 -12.48 -12.07 -36.12
CA ASN A 121 -11.44 -13.09 -36.17
C ASN A 121 -10.35 -12.84 -37.22
N ASP A 122 -10.42 -11.75 -37.99
CA ASP A 122 -9.42 -11.42 -39.01
C ASP A 122 -8.68 -10.10 -38.68
N PRO A 123 -7.55 -10.18 -37.98
CA PRO A 123 -6.76 -9.00 -37.61
C PRO A 123 -6.23 -8.19 -38.80
N THR A 124 -6.20 -8.77 -39.99
CA THR A 124 -5.72 -8.08 -41.21
C THR A 124 -6.78 -7.18 -41.84
N ALA A 125 -8.05 -7.40 -41.49
CA ALA A 125 -9.18 -6.61 -41.98
C ALA A 125 -9.42 -5.32 -41.20
N TRP A 126 -8.83 -5.15 -40.02
CA TRP A 126 -9.02 -3.99 -39.15
C TRP A 126 -7.87 -3.00 -39.24
N ARG A 127 -8.20 -1.73 -38.99
CA ARG A 127 -7.18 -0.71 -38.72
C ARG A 127 -6.98 -0.59 -37.21
N ASN A 128 -5.72 -0.62 -36.78
CA ASN A 128 -5.37 -0.30 -35.38
C ASN A 128 -5.71 1.17 -35.11
N ILE A 129 -6.47 1.40 -34.04
CA ILE A 129 -6.86 2.74 -33.59
C ILE A 129 -6.04 3.10 -32.36
N THR A 130 -5.42 4.26 -32.40
CA THR A 130 -4.76 4.85 -31.23
C THR A 130 -5.64 5.98 -30.69
N ILE A 131 -6.21 5.77 -29.50
CA ILE A 131 -6.88 6.84 -28.75
C ILE A 131 -5.82 7.57 -27.93
N ALA A 132 -5.66 8.87 -28.17
CA ALA A 132 -4.71 9.68 -27.40
C ALA A 132 -5.33 10.06 -26.05
N LEU A 133 -4.64 9.71 -24.97
CA LEU A 133 -5.01 10.05 -23.60
C LEU A 133 -3.94 10.96 -23.00
N TYR A 134 -4.28 12.23 -22.77
CA TYR A 134 -3.44 13.18 -22.05
C TYR A 134 -3.93 13.26 -20.61
N ILE A 135 -3.01 13.20 -19.63
CA ILE A 135 -3.35 13.18 -18.20
C ILE A 135 -2.64 14.31 -17.49
N ASP A 136 -3.33 14.94 -16.55
CA ASP A 136 -2.72 15.91 -15.63
C ASP A 136 -1.64 15.23 -14.75
N LYS A 137 -0.39 15.54 -15.05
CA LYS A 137 0.77 15.04 -14.29
C LYS A 137 0.88 15.61 -12.87
N GLY A 138 0.14 16.69 -12.57
CA GLY A 138 0.05 17.26 -11.24
C GLY A 138 -0.87 16.46 -10.30
N SER A 139 -1.74 15.61 -10.85
CA SER A 139 -2.66 14.76 -10.09
C SER A 139 -2.21 13.30 -10.08
N LEU A 140 -1.57 12.88 -8.99
CA LEU A 140 -1.12 11.49 -8.80
C LEU A 140 -2.30 10.51 -8.87
N VAL A 141 -3.43 10.89 -8.31
CA VAL A 141 -4.65 10.06 -8.27
C VAL A 141 -5.24 9.91 -9.68
N ALA A 142 -5.32 10.99 -10.46
CA ALA A 142 -5.82 10.95 -11.83
C ALA A 142 -4.90 10.10 -12.73
N THR A 143 -3.59 10.22 -12.57
CA THR A 143 -2.59 9.46 -13.34
C THR A 143 -2.72 7.95 -13.11
N GLN A 144 -3.11 7.53 -11.92
CA GLN A 144 -3.25 6.11 -11.58
C GLN A 144 -4.66 5.56 -11.86
N ALA A 145 -5.69 6.38 -11.69
CA ALA A 145 -7.08 5.93 -11.77
C ALA A 145 -7.67 6.00 -13.18
N ILE A 146 -7.38 7.06 -13.95
CA ILE A 146 -8.04 7.29 -15.24
C ILE A 146 -7.67 6.25 -16.32
N PRO A 147 -6.38 5.88 -16.54
CA PRO A 147 -6.03 4.93 -17.58
C PRO A 147 -6.71 3.57 -17.45
N PRO A 148 -6.70 2.89 -16.28
CA PRO A 148 -7.36 1.61 -16.15
C PRO A 148 -8.88 1.69 -16.32
N ILE A 149 -9.52 2.80 -15.90
CA ILE A 149 -10.97 3.00 -16.09
C ILE A 149 -11.29 3.07 -17.56
N ILE A 150 -10.58 3.91 -18.32
CA ILE A 150 -10.81 4.07 -19.78
C ILE A 150 -10.55 2.76 -20.51
N GLN A 151 -9.50 2.06 -20.12
CA GLN A 151 -9.15 0.77 -20.68
C GLN A 151 -10.22 -0.28 -20.43
N GLN A 152 -10.78 -0.36 -19.23
CA GLN A 152 -11.88 -1.25 -18.90
C GLN A 152 -13.13 -0.94 -19.75
N ILE A 153 -13.44 0.35 -19.95
CA ILE A 153 -14.56 0.77 -20.80
C ILE A 153 -14.33 0.34 -22.25
N LEU A 154 -13.14 0.56 -22.80
CA LEU A 154 -12.78 0.14 -24.15
C LEU A 154 -12.86 -1.39 -24.30
N THR A 155 -12.37 -2.14 -23.32
CA THR A 155 -12.48 -3.61 -23.32
C THR A 155 -13.94 -4.06 -23.27
N SER A 156 -14.78 -3.43 -22.45
CA SER A 156 -16.20 -3.79 -22.34
C SER A 156 -17.00 -3.52 -23.64
N LEU A 157 -16.57 -2.55 -24.46
CA LEU A 157 -17.17 -2.30 -25.79
C LEU A 157 -16.83 -3.41 -26.79
N ILE A 158 -15.69 -4.07 -26.62
CA ILE A 158 -15.22 -5.16 -27.48
C ILE A 158 -15.82 -6.49 -27.05
N ASP A 159 -15.94 -6.71 -25.74
CA ASP A 159 -16.31 -8.01 -25.13
C ASP A 159 -17.79 -8.41 -25.32
N GLN A 160 -18.60 -7.55 -25.97
CA GLN A 160 -19.97 -7.95 -26.36
C GLN A 160 -20.00 -9.14 -27.33
N ASN A 161 -18.84 -9.53 -27.90
CA ASN A 161 -18.66 -10.74 -28.72
C ASN A 161 -17.54 -11.62 -28.15
N GLN A 162 -17.84 -12.45 -27.19
CA GLN A 162 -17.00 -13.27 -26.31
C GLN A 162 -15.96 -14.24 -26.94
N GLN A 163 -15.48 -14.07 -28.16
CA GLN A 163 -14.58 -15.02 -28.83
C GLN A 163 -13.47 -14.44 -29.72
N ALA A 164 -13.22 -13.15 -29.67
CA ALA A 164 -12.19 -12.58 -30.53
C ALA A 164 -10.79 -12.63 -29.87
N PRO A 165 -9.79 -13.25 -30.52
CA PRO A 165 -8.45 -13.43 -29.92
C PRO A 165 -7.58 -12.17 -29.93
N ALA A 166 -8.02 -11.08 -30.53
CA ALA A 166 -7.27 -9.84 -30.61
C ALA A 166 -8.19 -8.61 -30.61
N SER A 167 -7.69 -7.48 -30.15
CA SER A 167 -8.39 -6.20 -30.12
C SER A 167 -7.78 -5.22 -31.12
N PRO A 168 -8.56 -4.45 -31.90
CA PRO A 168 -8.04 -3.39 -32.75
C PRO A 168 -7.51 -2.21 -31.94
N PHE A 169 -7.89 -2.14 -30.67
CA PHE A 169 -7.38 -1.19 -29.69
C PHE A 169 -6.22 -1.86 -28.97
N GLN A 170 -4.99 -1.47 -29.27
CA GLN A 170 -3.80 -1.96 -28.56
C GLN A 170 -3.74 -1.36 -27.17
N LEU A 171 -4.35 -2.04 -26.22
CA LEU A 171 -4.24 -1.73 -24.81
C LEU A 171 -4.08 -3.05 -24.05
N GLU A 172 -2.85 -3.35 -23.69
CA GLU A 172 -2.47 -4.53 -22.94
C GLU A 172 -2.48 -4.18 -21.44
N ILE A 173 -3.59 -4.43 -20.74
CA ILE A 173 -3.60 -4.55 -19.27
C ILE A 173 -4.72 -5.52 -18.88
N GLU A 174 -4.35 -6.59 -18.21
CA GLU A 174 -5.27 -7.47 -17.53
C GLU A 174 -5.79 -6.81 -16.24
N SER A 175 -7.09 -6.61 -16.15
CA SER A 175 -7.79 -6.33 -14.90
C SER A 175 -8.82 -7.43 -14.67
N LEU A 176 -8.44 -8.37 -13.86
CA LEU A 176 -9.37 -9.30 -13.24
C LEU A 176 -9.92 -8.60 -11.99
N VAL A 177 -11.17 -8.17 -11.99
CA VAL A 177 -12.16 -8.27 -10.92
C VAL A 177 -13.29 -7.26 -11.18
N ASP A 178 -14.50 -7.78 -11.19
CA ASP A 178 -15.76 -7.05 -11.10
C ASP A 178 -15.86 -6.39 -9.70
N VAL A 179 -15.31 -5.21 -9.51
CA VAL A 179 -15.36 -4.46 -8.25
C VAL A 179 -15.87 -3.06 -8.54
N LYS A 180 -16.87 -2.61 -7.79
CA LYS A 180 -17.06 -1.18 -7.54
C LYS A 180 -15.66 -0.58 -7.36
N GLY A 181 -15.25 0.30 -8.26
CA GLY A 181 -13.87 0.78 -8.32
C GLY A 181 -13.35 1.11 -6.91
N PRO A 182 -12.18 0.56 -6.51
CA PRO A 182 -11.65 0.77 -5.18
C PRO A 182 -11.50 2.28 -4.95
N SER A 183 -11.89 2.73 -3.77
CA SER A 183 -11.71 4.12 -3.37
C SER A 183 -10.21 4.44 -3.27
N ALA A 184 -9.82 5.71 -3.38
CA ALA A 184 -8.42 6.09 -3.16
C ALA A 184 -7.89 5.62 -1.78
N PHE A 185 -8.78 5.51 -0.79
CA PHE A 185 -8.47 4.97 0.53
C PHE A 185 -8.12 3.48 0.49
N ASP A 186 -8.83 2.68 -0.32
CA ASP A 186 -8.57 1.24 -0.44
C ASP A 186 -7.16 0.96 -0.96
N PHE A 187 -6.67 1.77 -1.92
CA PHE A 187 -5.29 1.66 -2.42
C PHE A 187 -4.23 1.97 -1.37
N MET A 188 -4.54 2.86 -0.43
CA MET A 188 -3.61 3.24 0.63
C MET A 188 -3.66 2.29 1.83
N ALA A 189 -4.76 1.55 1.98
CA ALA A 189 -5.01 0.70 3.13
C ALA A 189 -3.90 -0.33 3.42
N PRO A 190 -3.36 -1.08 2.44
CA PRO A 190 -2.24 -1.99 2.69
C PRO A 190 -1.02 -1.30 3.28
N GLY A 191 -0.67 -0.12 2.76
CA GLY A 191 0.45 0.68 3.27
C GLY A 191 0.26 1.19 4.70
N MET A 192 -0.98 1.42 5.14
CA MET A 192 -1.24 1.89 6.50
C MET A 192 -0.91 0.86 7.57
N PHE A 193 -1.02 -0.44 7.27
CA PHE A 193 -0.58 -1.50 8.19
C PHE A 193 0.93 -1.48 8.39
N THR A 194 1.70 -1.33 7.30
CA THR A 194 3.15 -1.21 7.37
C THR A 194 3.56 0.09 8.05
N PHE A 195 2.93 1.21 7.70
CA PHE A 195 3.15 2.51 8.32
C PHE A 195 3.08 2.45 9.85
N ALA A 196 2.00 1.89 10.38
CA ALA A 196 1.83 1.82 11.83
C ALA A 196 2.89 0.93 12.50
N SER A 197 3.20 -0.21 11.89
CA SER A 197 4.17 -1.17 12.45
C SER A 197 5.60 -0.62 12.47
N ILE A 198 5.97 0.28 11.56
CA ILE A 198 7.32 0.88 11.49
C ILE A 198 7.65 1.68 12.77
N PHE A 199 6.66 2.29 13.43
CA PHE A 199 6.89 3.06 14.66
C PHE A 199 7.37 2.21 15.84
N LEU A 200 7.21 0.88 15.77
CA LEU A 200 7.81 -0.03 16.76
C LEU A 200 9.33 0.11 16.84
N ILE A 201 10.01 0.46 15.74
CA ILE A 201 11.46 0.71 15.72
C ILE A 201 11.82 1.78 16.76
N MET A 202 11.11 2.91 16.72
CA MET A 202 11.35 4.04 17.61
C MET A 202 11.04 3.68 19.07
N MET A 203 9.88 3.05 19.28
CA MET A 203 9.45 2.64 20.61
C MET A 203 10.42 1.68 21.27
N VAL A 204 10.82 0.62 20.58
CA VAL A 204 11.77 -0.38 21.07
C VAL A 204 13.12 0.27 21.38
N SER A 205 13.60 1.08 20.43
CA SER A 205 14.88 1.79 20.58
C SER A 205 14.90 2.71 21.80
N GLN A 206 13.85 3.51 21.97
CA GLN A 206 13.74 4.42 23.13
C GLN A 206 13.64 3.65 24.45
N SER A 207 12.78 2.63 24.51
CA SER A 207 12.55 1.87 25.73
C SER A 207 13.82 1.16 26.24
N PHE A 208 14.55 0.49 25.33
CA PHE A 208 15.82 -0.15 25.72
C PHE A 208 16.88 0.84 26.14
N THR A 209 16.99 1.97 25.44
CA THR A 209 17.98 3.00 25.78
C THR A 209 17.65 3.66 27.10
N GLN A 210 16.38 3.94 27.36
CA GLN A 210 15.89 4.51 28.61
C GLN A 210 16.10 3.56 29.80
N ASP A 211 15.87 2.25 29.63
CA ASP A 211 16.16 1.25 30.65
C ASP A 211 17.65 1.23 31.01
N ARG A 212 18.54 1.49 30.04
CA ARG A 212 19.97 1.62 30.26
C ARG A 212 20.31 2.91 31.01
N GLU A 213 19.78 4.07 30.58
CA GLU A 213 19.99 5.37 31.23
C GLU A 213 19.52 5.35 32.69
N ASN A 214 18.40 4.72 32.97
CA ASN A 214 17.82 4.60 34.30
C ASN A 214 18.53 3.54 35.17
N GLY A 215 19.61 2.92 34.69
CA GLY A 215 20.36 1.91 35.41
C GLY A 215 19.60 0.60 35.66
N MET A 216 18.48 0.36 34.94
CA MET A 216 17.70 -0.87 35.09
C MET A 216 18.53 -2.10 34.78
N MET A 217 19.43 -2.02 33.79
CA MET A 217 20.36 -3.12 33.46
C MET A 217 21.24 -3.53 34.64
N LYS A 218 21.71 -2.55 35.43
CA LYS A 218 22.51 -2.83 36.67
C LYS A 218 21.66 -3.56 37.70
N ARG A 219 20.36 -3.24 37.80
CA ARG A 219 19.46 -3.90 38.76
C ARG A 219 19.06 -5.31 38.31
N ILE A 220 18.92 -5.55 37.00
CA ILE A 220 18.63 -6.88 36.48
C ILE A 220 19.80 -7.84 36.74
N ARG A 221 21.05 -7.36 36.70
CA ARG A 221 22.25 -8.17 36.91
C ARG A 221 22.35 -8.79 38.31
N ILE A 222 21.85 -8.12 39.33
CA ILE A 222 21.83 -8.68 40.70
C ILE A 222 20.69 -9.67 40.91
N THR A 223 19.82 -9.84 39.90
CA THR A 223 18.78 -10.85 39.90
C THR A 223 19.26 -12.12 39.17
N PRO A 224 18.71 -13.28 39.47
CA PRO A 224 19.05 -14.51 38.76
C PRO A 224 18.48 -14.59 37.33
N THR A 225 18.19 -13.46 36.68
CA THR A 225 17.63 -13.37 35.34
C THR A 225 18.74 -13.48 34.31
N THR A 226 18.57 -14.37 33.34
CA THR A 226 19.51 -14.50 32.23
C THR A 226 19.25 -13.45 31.14
N PRO A 227 20.28 -13.04 30.35
CA PRO A 227 20.11 -12.12 29.24
C PRO A 227 19.05 -12.60 28.22
N THR A 228 19.00 -13.91 27.98
CA THR A 228 18.00 -14.51 27.07
C THR A 228 16.59 -14.41 27.62
N GLU A 229 16.37 -14.58 28.92
CA GLU A 229 15.07 -14.41 29.54
C GLU A 229 14.59 -12.95 29.44
N PHE A 230 15.49 -11.99 29.62
CA PHE A 230 15.21 -10.57 29.46
C PHE A 230 14.83 -10.25 28.01
N MET A 231 15.66 -10.65 27.04
CA MET A 231 15.39 -10.37 25.61
C MET A 231 14.08 -11.00 25.14
N THR A 232 13.84 -12.27 25.51
CA THR A 232 12.58 -12.95 25.14
C THR A 232 11.36 -12.24 25.73
N SER A 233 11.45 -11.77 26.97
CA SER A 233 10.34 -11.04 27.59
C SER A 233 10.01 -9.74 26.87
N GLN A 234 11.02 -9.02 26.40
CA GLN A 234 10.86 -7.80 25.66
C GLN A 234 10.21 -8.06 24.30
N VAL A 235 10.73 -9.04 23.54
CA VAL A 235 10.15 -9.44 22.24
C VAL A 235 8.68 -9.83 22.41
N VAL A 236 8.35 -10.68 23.42
CA VAL A 236 6.97 -11.07 23.69
C VAL A 236 6.09 -9.86 24.00
N SER A 237 6.56 -8.92 24.81
CA SER A 237 5.80 -7.70 25.15
C SER A 237 5.50 -6.86 23.92
N TYR A 238 6.51 -6.62 23.06
CA TYR A 238 6.32 -5.85 21.84
C TYR A 238 5.45 -6.57 20.80
N MET A 239 5.48 -7.89 20.74
CA MET A 239 4.59 -8.66 19.88
C MET A 239 3.13 -8.58 20.33
N ILE A 240 2.85 -8.56 21.65
CA ILE A 240 1.49 -8.34 22.17
C ILE A 240 1.00 -6.93 21.79
N ILE A 241 1.88 -5.92 21.92
CA ILE A 241 1.56 -4.54 21.55
C ILE A 241 1.29 -4.45 20.03
N ALA A 242 2.14 -5.07 19.21
CA ALA A 242 1.98 -5.11 17.75
C ALA A 242 0.66 -5.78 17.34
N LEU A 243 0.28 -6.87 18.00
CA LEU A 243 -1.00 -7.55 17.74
C LEU A 243 -2.20 -6.64 18.09
N ALA A 244 -2.15 -5.99 19.24
CA ALA A 244 -3.19 -5.05 19.65
C ALA A 244 -3.29 -3.86 18.69
N GLN A 245 -2.15 -3.31 18.24
CA GLN A 245 -2.07 -2.23 17.27
C GLN A 245 -2.64 -2.66 15.91
N ALA A 246 -2.25 -3.81 15.39
CA ALA A 246 -2.76 -4.33 14.12
C ALA A 246 -4.28 -4.57 14.16
N ALA A 247 -4.80 -5.14 15.24
CA ALA A 247 -6.22 -5.37 15.41
C ALA A 247 -7.01 -4.05 15.47
N LEU A 248 -6.49 -3.06 16.20
CA LEU A 248 -7.10 -1.73 16.32
C LEU A 248 -7.15 -1.01 14.99
N LEU A 249 -6.03 -1.02 14.24
CA LEU A 249 -5.96 -0.41 12.91
C LEU A 249 -6.92 -1.08 11.94
N PHE A 250 -6.95 -2.42 11.93
CA PHE A 250 -7.88 -3.15 11.09
C PHE A 250 -9.34 -2.78 11.40
N ALA A 251 -9.70 -2.69 12.68
CA ALA A 251 -11.03 -2.26 13.09
C ALA A 251 -11.35 -0.84 12.61
N MET A 252 -10.39 0.11 12.75
CA MET A 252 -10.56 1.47 12.26
C MET A 252 -10.74 1.53 10.75
N MET A 253 -9.90 0.82 10.00
CA MET A 253 -9.98 0.78 8.53
C MET A 253 -11.30 0.18 8.05
N TYR A 254 -11.79 -0.86 8.76
CA TYR A 254 -13.09 -1.45 8.49
C TYR A 254 -14.25 -0.45 8.70
N VAL A 255 -14.19 0.34 9.77
CA VAL A 255 -15.17 1.41 10.06
C VAL A 255 -15.10 2.52 9.01
N MET A 256 -13.89 2.85 8.52
CA MET A 256 -13.67 3.85 7.46
C MET A 256 -14.08 3.37 6.05
N GLY A 257 -14.55 2.13 5.91
CA GLY A 257 -15.09 1.60 4.67
C GLY A 257 -14.20 0.60 3.92
N PHE A 258 -12.97 0.34 4.39
CA PHE A 258 -12.12 -0.70 3.82
C PHE A 258 -12.67 -2.09 4.17
N ARG A 259 -13.36 -2.70 3.21
CA ARG A 259 -14.03 -4.00 3.38
C ARG A 259 -13.65 -4.95 2.25
N PRO A 260 -12.42 -5.45 2.25
CA PRO A 260 -12.00 -6.38 1.21
C PRO A 260 -12.82 -7.68 1.27
N THR A 261 -13.29 -8.13 0.12
CA THR A 261 -14.13 -9.34 -0.01
C THR A 261 -13.25 -10.59 -0.06
N VAL A 262 -12.50 -10.84 1.02
CA VAL A 262 -11.58 -11.97 1.12
C VAL A 262 -12.00 -12.94 2.23
N GLY A 263 -11.53 -14.18 2.15
CA GLY A 263 -11.84 -15.22 3.15
C GLY A 263 -11.15 -14.99 4.50
N LEU A 264 -11.70 -15.61 5.55
CA LEU A 264 -11.15 -15.53 6.91
C LEU A 264 -9.67 -15.99 6.97
N SER A 265 -9.29 -16.98 6.15
CA SER A 265 -7.91 -17.44 6.05
C SER A 265 -6.94 -16.34 5.59
N THR A 266 -7.38 -15.50 4.66
CA THR A 266 -6.60 -14.35 4.17
C THR A 266 -6.40 -13.32 5.28
N TYR A 267 -7.42 -13.03 6.07
CA TYR A 267 -7.28 -12.13 7.23
C TYR A 267 -6.30 -12.69 8.25
N ALA A 268 -6.43 -13.98 8.62
CA ALA A 268 -5.51 -14.62 9.56
C ALA A 268 -4.07 -14.59 9.05
N PHE A 269 -3.85 -14.86 7.78
CA PHE A 269 -2.53 -14.80 7.14
C PHE A 269 -1.96 -13.38 7.15
N THR A 270 -2.78 -12.37 6.87
CA THR A 270 -2.40 -10.96 6.94
C THR A 270 -1.90 -10.57 8.34
N PHE A 271 -2.61 -10.99 9.40
CA PHE A 271 -2.15 -10.75 10.76
C PHE A 271 -0.79 -11.40 11.05
N ILE A 272 -0.58 -12.63 10.60
CA ILE A 272 0.71 -13.32 10.73
C ILE A 272 1.82 -12.53 10.00
N LEU A 273 1.57 -12.07 8.78
CA LEU A 273 2.53 -11.31 7.98
C LEU A 273 2.89 -9.98 8.66
N VAL A 274 1.90 -9.25 9.16
CA VAL A 274 2.11 -7.99 9.90
C VAL A 274 2.88 -8.24 11.20
N LEU A 275 2.64 -9.34 11.90
CA LEU A 275 3.40 -9.71 13.10
C LEU A 275 4.85 -10.07 12.77
N LEU A 276 5.12 -10.79 11.68
CA LEU A 276 6.49 -11.07 11.21
C LEU A 276 7.23 -9.77 10.88
N PHE A 277 6.56 -8.83 10.22
CA PHE A 277 7.13 -7.52 9.95
C PHE A 277 7.37 -6.71 11.23
N SER A 278 6.45 -6.75 12.18
CA SER A 278 6.60 -6.11 13.48
C SER A 278 7.81 -6.66 14.24
N LEU A 279 8.05 -7.96 14.12
CA LEU A 279 9.23 -8.61 14.71
C LEU A 279 10.53 -8.13 14.06
N SER A 280 10.56 -7.88 12.75
CA SER A 280 11.68 -7.21 12.05
C SER A 280 11.93 -5.81 12.62
N ASN A 281 10.87 -5.04 12.86
CA ASN A 281 10.96 -3.70 13.42
C ASN A 281 11.46 -3.69 14.86
N VAL A 282 11.10 -4.70 15.66
CA VAL A 282 11.72 -4.94 16.99
C VAL A 282 13.23 -5.15 16.84
N GLY A 283 13.67 -5.95 15.87
CA GLY A 283 15.08 -6.17 15.57
C GLY A 283 15.82 -4.87 15.20
N PHE A 284 15.26 -4.04 14.33
CA PHE A 284 15.81 -2.71 14.02
C PHE A 284 15.89 -1.81 15.25
N GLY A 285 14.86 -1.83 16.10
CA GLY A 285 14.85 -1.12 17.37
C GLY A 285 16.00 -1.54 18.30
N LEU A 286 16.30 -2.83 18.38
CA LEU A 286 17.44 -3.37 19.14
C LEU A 286 18.79 -2.92 18.58
N ILE A 287 18.96 -2.96 17.24
CA ILE A 287 20.15 -2.45 16.56
C ILE A 287 20.35 -0.97 16.93
N THR A 288 19.30 -0.18 16.78
CA THR A 288 19.30 1.24 17.09
C THR A 288 19.65 1.52 18.55
N ALA A 289 19.04 0.80 19.49
CA ALA A 289 19.31 0.92 20.92
C ALA A 289 20.78 0.60 21.28
N THR A 290 21.40 -0.30 20.53
CA THR A 290 22.81 -0.64 20.70
C THR A 290 23.74 0.50 20.29
N LEU A 291 23.41 1.19 19.20
CA LEU A 291 24.20 2.31 18.66
C LEU A 291 24.00 3.60 19.46
N ALA A 292 22.82 3.79 20.03
CA ALA A 292 22.47 5.01 20.75
C ALA A 292 23.04 5.03 22.17
N LYS A 293 23.51 6.20 22.63
CA LYS A 293 23.94 6.42 24.01
C LYS A 293 22.82 6.95 24.90
N THR A 294 21.90 7.69 24.32
CA THR A 294 20.75 8.33 25.02
C THR A 294 19.47 8.05 24.28
N SER A 295 18.33 8.15 24.98
CA SER A 295 17.01 7.95 24.40
C SER A 295 16.70 8.96 23.28
N GLY A 296 17.19 10.20 23.38
CA GLY A 296 17.12 11.19 22.31
C GLY A 296 17.94 10.79 21.08
N ALA A 297 19.18 10.29 21.26
CA ALA A 297 19.99 9.77 20.17
C ALA A 297 19.38 8.51 19.54
N ALA A 298 18.71 7.68 20.33
CA ALA A 298 17.98 6.51 19.86
C ALA A 298 16.87 6.90 18.87
N THR A 299 16.13 7.95 19.17
CA THR A 299 15.11 8.49 18.26
C THR A 299 15.73 8.91 16.93
N GLY A 300 16.80 9.69 16.96
CA GLY A 300 17.48 10.17 15.73
C GLY A 300 18.00 9.01 14.86
N ILE A 301 18.62 7.99 15.48
CA ILE A 301 19.12 6.81 14.74
C ILE A 301 17.94 5.95 14.24
N ALA A 302 16.83 5.87 14.99
CA ALA A 302 15.64 5.12 14.56
C ALA A 302 15.08 5.66 13.24
N PHE A 303 15.12 6.97 13.02
CA PHE A 303 14.69 7.57 11.76
C PHE A 303 15.51 7.09 10.55
N LEU A 304 16.77 6.72 10.73
CA LEU A 304 17.60 6.17 9.65
C LEU A 304 17.03 4.85 9.08
N PHE A 305 16.39 4.04 9.92
CA PHE A 305 15.72 2.81 9.49
C PHE A 305 14.24 3.03 9.17
N LEU A 306 13.59 3.95 9.86
CA LEU A 306 12.17 4.25 9.70
C LEU A 306 11.88 4.92 8.35
N LEU A 307 12.64 5.96 7.97
CA LEU A 307 12.38 6.74 6.76
C LEU A 307 12.48 5.92 5.47
N PRO A 308 13.52 5.08 5.24
CA PRO A 308 13.55 4.23 4.06
C PRO A 308 12.35 3.28 3.99
N GLN A 309 11.96 2.66 5.11
CA GLN A 309 10.79 1.78 5.14
C GLN A 309 9.48 2.55 4.86
N LEU A 310 9.37 3.77 5.38
CA LEU A 310 8.20 4.60 5.15
C LEU A 310 8.08 4.99 3.67
N PHE A 311 9.13 5.57 3.10
CA PHE A 311 9.05 6.13 1.75
C PHE A 311 9.17 5.08 0.63
N LEU A 312 9.98 4.04 0.82
CA LEU A 312 10.23 3.04 -0.20
C LEU A 312 9.31 1.81 -0.10
N GLY A 313 8.73 1.56 1.06
CA GLY A 313 7.91 0.37 1.30
C GLY A 313 6.43 0.65 1.51
N THR A 314 6.08 1.63 2.34
CA THR A 314 4.68 1.88 2.71
C THR A 314 3.82 2.35 1.53
N PHE A 315 4.40 3.11 0.61
CA PHE A 315 3.70 3.69 -0.54
C PHE A 315 4.09 3.01 -1.87
N VAL A 316 4.30 1.71 -1.87
CA VAL A 316 4.66 0.92 -3.07
C VAL A 316 3.66 1.08 -4.22
N GLY A 317 2.38 1.29 -3.92
CA GLY A 317 1.34 1.55 -4.92
C GLY A 317 1.37 2.97 -5.52
N ALA A 318 2.10 3.90 -4.92
CA ALA A 318 2.35 5.20 -5.50
C ALA A 318 3.42 5.05 -6.60
N SER A 319 3.26 5.73 -7.75
CA SER A 319 4.18 5.64 -8.89
C SER A 319 5.57 6.14 -8.51
N LEU A 320 6.36 5.25 -7.91
CA LEU A 320 7.75 5.50 -7.60
C LEU A 320 8.57 5.44 -8.90
N SER A 321 9.59 6.27 -9.00
CA SER A 321 10.58 6.17 -10.08
C SER A 321 11.21 4.77 -10.11
N SER A 322 11.68 4.31 -11.26
CA SER A 322 12.33 3.00 -11.42
C SER A 322 13.46 2.76 -10.41
N GLY A 323 14.24 3.80 -10.11
CA GLY A 323 15.29 3.75 -9.09
C GLY A 323 14.73 3.54 -7.66
N ALA A 324 13.63 4.20 -7.32
CA ALA A 324 12.99 4.04 -6.01
C ALA A 324 12.33 2.65 -5.85
N GLN A 325 11.79 2.08 -6.93
CA GLN A 325 11.28 0.71 -6.92
C GLN A 325 12.39 -0.32 -6.67
N ILE A 326 13.55 -0.15 -7.30
CA ILE A 326 14.72 -1.01 -7.05
C ILE A 326 15.19 -0.86 -5.59
N ALA A 327 15.30 0.38 -5.10
CA ALA A 327 15.69 0.66 -3.72
C ALA A 327 14.67 0.09 -2.71
N GLY A 328 13.38 0.10 -3.04
CA GLY A 328 12.32 -0.48 -2.22
C GLY A 328 12.51 -1.97 -1.93
N LYS A 329 13.06 -2.73 -2.88
CA LYS A 329 13.32 -4.16 -2.71
C LYS A 329 14.35 -4.49 -1.62
N PHE A 330 15.06 -3.52 -1.10
CA PHE A 330 15.98 -3.69 0.03
C PHE A 330 15.33 -3.46 1.40
N VAL A 331 14.07 -3.03 1.44
CA VAL A 331 13.36 -2.79 2.70
C VAL A 331 12.22 -3.79 2.91
N PRO A 332 12.09 -4.37 4.14
CA PRO A 332 11.04 -5.36 4.42
C PRO A 332 9.62 -4.85 4.22
N SER A 333 9.36 -3.56 4.48
CA SER A 333 8.04 -2.93 4.31
C SER A 333 7.53 -3.00 2.87
N TYR A 334 8.40 -3.01 1.86
CA TYR A 334 8.03 -3.17 0.46
C TYR A 334 7.26 -4.48 0.24
N TYR A 335 7.84 -5.60 0.66
CA TYR A 335 7.26 -6.92 0.49
C TYR A 335 5.96 -7.11 1.27
N VAL A 336 5.89 -6.55 2.49
CA VAL A 336 4.66 -6.59 3.27
C VAL A 336 3.54 -5.83 2.56
N THR A 337 3.82 -4.61 2.10
CA THR A 337 2.81 -3.79 1.40
C THR A 337 2.39 -4.44 0.09
N ASP A 338 3.30 -5.02 -0.69
CA ASP A 338 2.97 -5.68 -1.96
C ASP A 338 2.16 -6.96 -1.71
N ALA A 339 2.52 -7.78 -0.72
CA ALA A 339 1.73 -8.94 -0.31
C ALA A 339 0.32 -8.57 0.14
N LEU A 340 0.17 -7.53 0.98
CA LEU A 340 -1.14 -7.04 1.43
C LEU A 340 -1.96 -6.47 0.27
N THR A 341 -1.33 -5.76 -0.66
CA THR A 341 -1.96 -5.26 -1.89
C THR A 341 -2.45 -6.42 -2.76
N SER A 342 -1.62 -7.45 -2.92
CA SER A 342 -1.97 -8.65 -3.68
C SER A 342 -3.15 -9.40 -3.06
N LEU A 343 -3.15 -9.55 -1.73
CA LEU A 343 -4.21 -10.25 -1.01
C LEU A 343 -5.53 -9.47 -1.00
N PHE A 344 -5.50 -8.18 -0.68
CA PHE A 344 -6.70 -7.39 -0.44
C PHE A 344 -7.26 -6.71 -1.68
N LEU A 345 -6.40 -6.23 -2.60
CA LEU A 345 -6.83 -5.46 -3.76
C LEU A 345 -6.84 -6.29 -5.05
N ARG A 346 -5.87 -7.20 -5.23
CA ARG A 346 -5.79 -8.06 -6.42
C ARG A 346 -6.55 -9.38 -6.23
N GLY A 347 -7.02 -9.69 -5.01
CA GLY A 347 -7.71 -10.95 -4.72
C GLY A 347 -6.84 -12.20 -4.90
N ALA A 348 -5.52 -12.05 -4.84
CA ALA A 348 -4.60 -13.17 -5.03
C ALA A 348 -4.76 -14.22 -3.90
N PRO A 349 -4.73 -15.51 -4.21
CA PRO A 349 -4.75 -16.54 -3.18
C PRO A 349 -3.44 -16.51 -2.37
N ILE A 350 -3.50 -16.95 -1.10
CA ILE A 350 -2.34 -17.03 -0.20
C ILE A 350 -1.19 -17.85 -0.84
N THR A 351 -1.54 -18.81 -1.67
CA THR A 351 -0.58 -19.71 -2.35
C THR A 351 0.00 -19.12 -3.64
N SER A 352 -0.35 -17.88 -4.00
CA SER A 352 0.20 -17.25 -5.20
C SER A 352 1.72 -17.07 -5.09
N PRO A 353 2.47 -17.25 -6.19
CA PRO A 353 3.94 -17.13 -6.17
C PRO A 353 4.43 -15.78 -5.63
N THR A 354 3.76 -14.68 -5.94
CA THR A 354 4.09 -13.33 -5.45
C THR A 354 3.95 -13.25 -3.94
N VAL A 355 2.79 -13.64 -3.37
CA VAL A 355 2.56 -13.61 -1.91
C VAL A 355 3.55 -14.52 -1.17
N LEU A 356 3.86 -15.69 -1.73
CA LEU A 356 4.84 -16.61 -1.13
C LEU A 356 6.26 -16.04 -1.15
N LEU A 357 6.68 -15.43 -2.26
CA LEU A 357 7.99 -14.78 -2.37
C LEU A 357 8.11 -13.61 -1.39
N ASP A 358 7.09 -12.77 -1.30
CA ASP A 358 7.07 -11.63 -0.39
C ASP A 358 7.12 -12.09 1.07
N THR A 359 6.33 -13.11 1.41
CA THR A 359 6.33 -13.71 2.75
C THR A 359 7.68 -14.32 3.09
N ALA A 360 8.32 -15.00 2.14
CA ALA A 360 9.66 -15.55 2.32
C ALA A 360 10.69 -14.42 2.52
N ALA A 361 10.63 -13.36 1.73
CA ALA A 361 11.52 -12.20 1.87
C ALA A 361 11.36 -11.52 3.23
N VAL A 362 10.12 -11.32 3.70
CA VAL A 362 9.84 -10.78 5.04
C VAL A 362 10.36 -11.71 6.13
N SER A 363 10.15 -13.03 6.00
CA SER A 363 10.58 -14.01 6.99
C SER A 363 12.10 -14.07 7.11
N VAL A 364 12.82 -14.11 5.98
CA VAL A 364 14.29 -14.10 5.94
C VAL A 364 14.83 -12.79 6.51
N SER A 365 14.26 -11.66 6.11
CA SER A 365 14.63 -10.34 6.65
C SER A 365 14.41 -10.28 8.16
N CYS A 366 13.27 -10.78 8.64
CA CYS A 366 12.93 -10.84 10.06
C CYS A 366 13.98 -11.63 10.85
N ILE A 367 14.31 -12.83 10.40
CA ILE A 367 15.30 -13.69 11.08
C ILE A 367 16.67 -13.01 11.08
N ALA A 368 17.11 -12.47 9.94
CA ALA A 368 18.41 -11.81 9.82
C ALA A 368 18.51 -10.57 10.71
N ILE A 369 17.54 -9.67 10.64
CA ILE A 369 17.54 -8.40 11.39
C ILE A 369 17.44 -8.67 12.89
N LEU A 370 16.56 -9.58 13.30
CA LEU A 370 16.39 -9.92 14.71
C LEU A 370 17.66 -10.61 15.28
N ALA A 371 18.25 -11.53 14.53
CA ALA A 371 19.49 -12.19 14.92
C ALA A 371 20.63 -11.19 15.08
N VAL A 372 20.79 -10.26 14.13
CA VAL A 372 21.78 -9.18 14.21
C VAL A 372 21.50 -8.28 15.43
N GLY A 373 20.24 -7.88 15.63
CA GLY A 373 19.83 -7.06 16.77
C GLY A 373 20.15 -7.70 18.12
N ILE A 374 19.79 -8.97 18.30
CA ILE A 374 20.07 -9.74 19.52
C ILE A 374 21.58 -9.92 19.70
N PHE A 375 22.31 -10.26 18.63
CA PHE A 375 23.77 -10.45 18.69
C PHE A 375 24.51 -9.17 19.10
N LEU A 376 24.21 -8.06 18.43
CA LEU A 376 24.82 -6.76 18.73
C LEU A 376 24.49 -6.34 20.16
N TYR A 377 23.23 -6.43 20.54
CA TYR A 377 22.82 -6.11 21.91
C TYR A 377 23.54 -6.98 22.92
N GLY A 378 23.59 -8.31 22.71
CA GLY A 378 24.31 -9.24 23.59
C GLY A 378 25.83 -8.98 23.70
N LYS A 379 26.48 -8.55 22.60
CA LYS A 379 27.90 -8.23 22.56
C LYS A 379 28.23 -6.94 23.31
N TYR A 380 27.44 -5.88 23.09
CA TYR A 380 27.69 -4.57 23.71
C TYR A 380 27.21 -4.50 25.16
N PHE A 381 26.35 -5.42 25.59
CA PHE A 381 25.87 -5.54 26.97
C PHE A 381 26.37 -6.78 27.70
N LYS A 382 27.30 -7.52 27.08
CA LYS A 382 28.17 -8.45 27.83
C LYS A 382 29.00 -7.62 28.78
N ILE A 383 28.67 -7.80 29.93
CA ILE A 383 29.24 -7.23 31.10
C ILE A 383 30.06 -8.30 31.74
#